data_722e83cd72a06441a892ac015e686b4a
#
_entry.id   722e83cd72a06441a892ac015e686b4a
#
_cell.length_a   1.000
_cell.length_b   1.000
_cell.length_c   1.000
_cell.angle_alpha   90.00
_cell.angle_beta   90.00
_cell.angle_gamma   90.00
#
_symmetry.space_group_name_H-M   'P 1'
#
loop_
_entity.id
_entity.type
_entity.pdbx_description
1 polymer ?
#
loop_
_entity_poly.entity_id
_entity_poly.type
_entity_poly.pdbx_seq_one_letter_code
_entity_poly.pdbx_strand_id
1 'polypeptide(L)'
;MSFCLTAQAQVFQSVSLEKMSGSMPGDCRLAGISPDGSYILTTTLTNKGLKQVNLETGQTKLLTNNLGAGFQPHISADGRSIICKKVTFDEKRMRQTGLDVLDLEKGTQKQLRAPAREIREGDGKDRPEVFIEDMQLMVTINGVTKNLSPNGIDDETSYIWPSLSPDGKRILYYVCGVGAYVCDLEGKEVKFIAHDCRAPQWYDDETIIGMNDQDDGEMFLSSSIMAYTLDGKVQELTDSSKVLMYPQCCSQKGLIVCSAANGEIFVLRTKD
;
A
#
# COMPACT_ATOMS: atom_id res chain seq x y z
N MET A 1 26.71 21.07 -29.70
CA MET A 1 26.33 19.84 -29.01
C MET A 1 24.80 19.78 -28.96
N SER A 2 24.24 18.87 -29.75
CA SER A 2 22.77 18.71 -29.81
C SER A 2 22.35 17.84 -28.64
N PHE A 3 21.64 18.40 -27.68
CA PHE A 3 20.99 17.62 -26.64
C PHE A 3 19.82 16.88 -27.27
N CYS A 4 20.00 15.59 -27.47
CA CYS A 4 18.91 14.69 -27.82
C CYS A 4 18.05 14.53 -26.56
N LEU A 5 16.95 15.26 -26.46
CA LEU A 5 15.89 14.98 -25.51
C LEU A 5 15.30 13.64 -25.94
N THR A 6 15.74 12.56 -25.29
CA THR A 6 15.02 11.27 -25.37
C THR A 6 13.66 11.51 -24.73
N ALA A 7 12.60 11.49 -25.54
CA ALA A 7 11.25 11.44 -25.04
C ALA A 7 11.14 10.20 -24.14
N GLN A 8 11.02 10.40 -22.82
CA GLN A 8 10.72 9.32 -21.89
C GLN A 8 9.40 8.70 -22.34
N ALA A 9 9.39 7.38 -22.52
CA ALA A 9 8.19 6.67 -22.91
C ALA A 9 7.12 6.84 -21.82
N GLN A 10 6.01 7.48 -22.15
CA GLN A 10 4.92 7.71 -21.21
C GLN A 10 4.30 6.39 -20.78
N VAL A 11 3.97 6.27 -19.51
CA VAL A 11 3.17 5.17 -18.92
C VAL A 11 1.69 5.49 -19.12
N PHE A 12 1.29 6.74 -18.82
CA PHE A 12 -0.06 7.26 -19.02
C PHE A 12 -0.05 8.39 -20.04
N GLN A 13 -1.03 8.42 -20.94
CA GLN A 13 -1.17 9.50 -21.95
C GLN A 13 -1.45 10.85 -21.33
N SER A 14 -2.20 10.88 -20.25
CA SER A 14 -2.44 12.09 -19.47
C SER A 14 -2.66 11.80 -17.99
N VAL A 15 -2.23 12.75 -17.16
CA VAL A 15 -2.45 12.74 -15.71
C VAL A 15 -2.95 14.11 -15.29
N SER A 16 -4.07 14.16 -14.57
CA SER A 16 -4.56 15.38 -13.92
C SER A 16 -4.47 15.22 -12.41
N LEU A 17 -4.12 16.30 -11.71
CA LEU A 17 -4.00 16.34 -10.25
C LEU A 17 -5.08 17.26 -9.69
N GLU A 18 -5.91 16.74 -8.80
CA GLU A 18 -6.99 17.47 -8.13
C GLU A 18 -6.81 17.37 -6.61
N LYS A 19 -6.97 18.51 -5.92
CA LYS A 19 -7.04 18.51 -4.47
C LYS A 19 -8.46 18.19 -4.03
N MET A 20 -8.62 17.23 -3.12
CA MET A 20 -9.92 16.93 -2.53
C MET A 20 -10.42 18.05 -1.61
N SER A 21 -11.76 18.18 -1.54
CA SER A 21 -12.41 18.96 -0.49
C SER A 21 -12.27 18.22 0.84
N GLY A 22 -11.53 18.80 1.77
CA GLY A 22 -11.23 18.21 3.07
C GLY A 22 -9.76 17.85 3.24
N SER A 23 -9.38 17.55 4.46
CA SER A 23 -8.03 17.14 4.82
C SER A 23 -8.07 16.08 5.91
N MET A 24 -7.05 15.27 6.00
CA MET A 24 -6.81 14.42 7.15
C MET A 24 -6.15 15.23 8.27
N PRO A 25 -6.36 14.89 9.56
CA PRO A 25 -5.48 15.35 10.61
C PRO A 25 -4.02 15.01 10.31
N GLY A 26 -3.07 15.85 10.70
CA GLY A 26 -1.65 15.66 10.41
C GLY A 26 -1.02 14.40 11.01
N ASP A 27 -1.72 13.75 11.95
CA ASP A 27 -1.34 12.47 12.54
C ASP A 27 -1.97 11.25 11.83
N CYS A 28 -2.58 11.46 10.65
CA CYS A 28 -3.23 10.43 9.85
C CYS A 28 -2.50 10.16 8.54
N ARG A 29 -2.70 8.96 8.01
CA ARG A 29 -2.21 8.53 6.70
C ARG A 29 -3.26 7.73 5.94
N LEU A 30 -3.07 7.61 4.64
CA LEU A 30 -3.88 6.71 3.79
C LEU A 30 -3.60 5.25 4.16
N ALA A 31 -4.66 4.42 4.14
CA ALA A 31 -4.59 3.00 4.44
C ALA A 31 -5.18 2.12 3.32
N GLY A 32 -5.87 2.69 2.34
CA GLY A 32 -6.43 1.97 1.20
C GLY A 32 -7.40 2.83 0.40
N ILE A 33 -7.77 2.34 -0.77
CA ILE A 33 -8.80 2.90 -1.65
C ILE A 33 -9.78 1.79 -2.04
N SER A 34 -11.08 2.11 -2.12
CA SER A 34 -12.10 1.15 -2.55
C SER A 34 -11.92 0.74 -4.02
N PRO A 35 -12.28 -0.50 -4.39
CA PRO A 35 -12.14 -0.98 -5.77
C PRO A 35 -12.96 -0.17 -6.79
N ASP A 36 -14.05 0.45 -6.35
CA ASP A 36 -14.90 1.32 -7.18
C ASP A 36 -14.45 2.79 -7.16
N GLY A 37 -13.40 3.14 -6.40
CA GLY A 37 -12.89 4.50 -6.27
C GLY A 37 -13.83 5.47 -5.53
N SER A 38 -14.85 4.99 -4.80
CA SER A 38 -15.83 5.84 -4.12
C SER A 38 -15.35 6.38 -2.77
N TYR A 39 -14.45 5.66 -2.10
CA TYR A 39 -13.90 6.06 -0.81
C TYR A 39 -12.45 5.65 -0.60
N ILE A 40 -11.80 6.32 0.31
CA ILE A 40 -10.51 5.93 0.87
C ILE A 40 -10.63 5.54 2.34
N LEU A 41 -9.68 4.76 2.80
CA LEU A 41 -9.47 4.49 4.22
C LEU A 41 -8.32 5.33 4.74
N THR A 42 -8.51 5.90 5.93
CA THR A 42 -7.48 6.63 6.66
C THR A 42 -7.30 6.06 8.05
N THR A 43 -6.09 6.18 8.59
CA THR A 43 -5.69 5.69 9.91
C THR A 43 -4.69 6.63 10.54
N THR A 44 -4.41 6.51 11.83
CA THR A 44 -3.34 7.27 12.48
C THR A 44 -1.96 6.74 12.07
N LEU A 45 -0.91 7.52 12.28
CA LEU A 45 0.48 7.09 12.04
C LEU A 45 0.85 5.81 12.83
N THR A 46 0.18 5.54 13.94
CA THR A 46 0.35 4.33 14.75
C THR A 46 -0.58 3.17 14.34
N ASN A 47 -1.26 3.28 13.20
CA ASN A 47 -2.26 2.31 12.70
C ASN A 47 -3.46 2.10 13.64
N LYS A 48 -3.78 3.05 14.49
CA LYS A 48 -4.95 2.98 15.37
C LYS A 48 -6.19 3.49 14.65
N GLY A 49 -7.23 2.67 14.65
CA GLY A 49 -8.51 2.98 14.05
C GLY A 49 -8.51 2.99 12.53
N LEU A 50 -9.71 2.97 11.96
CA LEU A 50 -9.98 3.19 10.54
C LEU A 50 -11.13 4.18 10.39
N LYS A 51 -10.97 5.11 9.47
CA LYS A 51 -12.02 6.01 8.98
C LYS A 51 -12.20 5.81 7.49
N GLN A 52 -13.43 5.87 7.04
CA GLN A 52 -13.81 5.95 5.64
C GLN A 52 -14.02 7.41 5.27
N VAL A 53 -13.43 7.85 4.17
CA VAL A 53 -13.62 9.19 3.60
C VAL A 53 -14.18 9.04 2.20
N ASN A 54 -15.37 9.55 1.96
CA ASN A 54 -15.99 9.56 0.63
C ASN A 54 -15.22 10.52 -0.29
N LEU A 55 -14.79 10.05 -1.47
CA LEU A 55 -13.96 10.82 -2.39
C LEU A 55 -14.72 11.95 -3.09
N GLU A 56 -16.03 11.85 -3.25
CA GLU A 56 -16.84 12.86 -3.89
C GLU A 56 -17.24 13.98 -2.90
N THR A 57 -17.68 13.60 -1.70
CA THR A 57 -18.25 14.55 -0.73
C THR A 57 -17.29 15.00 0.36
N GLY A 58 -16.16 14.30 0.55
CA GLY A 58 -15.23 14.52 1.67
C GLY A 58 -15.77 14.08 3.03
N GLN A 59 -16.99 13.51 3.09
CA GLN A 59 -17.59 13.07 4.35
C GLN A 59 -16.78 11.92 4.96
N THR A 60 -16.55 12.02 6.27
CA THR A 60 -15.76 11.05 7.03
C THR A 60 -16.65 10.27 8.00
N LYS A 61 -16.51 8.95 7.99
CA LYS A 61 -17.18 8.02 8.91
C LYS A 61 -16.13 7.20 9.68
N LEU A 62 -16.21 7.20 11.01
CA LEU A 62 -15.41 6.29 11.83
C LEU A 62 -15.94 4.87 11.68
N LEU A 63 -15.07 3.92 11.33
CA LEU A 63 -15.41 2.51 11.18
C LEU A 63 -15.06 1.70 12.45
N THR A 64 -13.85 1.91 12.98
CA THR A 64 -13.39 1.26 14.23
C THR A 64 -12.27 2.07 14.88
N ASN A 65 -12.09 1.91 16.19
CA ASN A 65 -10.98 2.46 16.98
C ASN A 65 -9.92 1.42 17.36
N ASN A 66 -10.00 0.20 16.81
CA ASN A 66 -9.08 -0.87 17.18
C ASN A 66 -7.63 -0.50 16.86
N LEU A 67 -6.74 -0.83 17.80
CA LEU A 67 -5.30 -0.75 17.56
C LEU A 67 -4.90 -1.76 16.48
N GLY A 68 -4.08 -1.34 15.55
CA GLY A 68 -3.63 -2.16 14.42
C GLY A 68 -4.58 -2.21 13.23
N ALA A 69 -5.81 -1.67 13.33
CA ALA A 69 -6.80 -1.75 12.25
C ALA A 69 -6.34 -1.09 10.94
N GLY A 70 -5.51 -0.06 11.03
CA GLY A 70 -4.97 0.64 9.86
C GLY A 70 -3.74 -0.02 9.23
N PHE A 71 -3.24 -1.11 9.78
CA PHE A 71 -2.11 -1.81 9.20
C PHE A 71 -2.58 -2.80 8.12
N GLN A 72 -2.41 -2.41 6.85
CA GLN A 72 -2.79 -3.20 5.67
C GLN A 72 -4.22 -3.77 5.76
N PRO A 73 -5.26 -2.93 5.91
CA PRO A 73 -6.63 -3.40 5.87
C PRO A 73 -6.95 -3.96 4.48
N HIS A 74 -7.68 -5.05 4.42
CA HIS A 74 -8.12 -5.64 3.16
C HIS A 74 -9.56 -5.25 2.86
N ILE A 75 -9.78 -4.57 1.74
CA ILE A 75 -11.11 -4.22 1.24
C ILE A 75 -11.60 -5.34 0.31
N SER A 76 -12.82 -5.82 0.51
CA SER A 76 -13.43 -6.82 -0.38
C SER A 76 -13.58 -6.29 -1.81
N ALA A 77 -13.62 -7.18 -2.79
CA ALA A 77 -13.71 -6.82 -4.20
C ALA A 77 -14.97 -6.00 -4.56
N ASP A 78 -16.05 -6.14 -3.78
CA ASP A 78 -17.28 -5.34 -3.92
C ASP A 78 -17.25 -4.02 -3.12
N GLY A 79 -16.16 -3.76 -2.38
CA GLY A 79 -15.99 -2.55 -1.57
C GLY A 79 -16.86 -2.46 -0.32
N ARG A 80 -17.61 -3.52 0.04
CA ARG A 80 -18.62 -3.48 1.11
C ARG A 80 -18.16 -4.02 2.45
N SER A 81 -17.04 -4.72 2.48
CA SER A 81 -16.46 -5.28 3.69
C SER A 81 -14.98 -4.97 3.81
N ILE A 82 -14.51 -4.85 5.04
CA ILE A 82 -13.10 -4.61 5.33
C ILE A 82 -12.65 -5.62 6.37
N ILE A 83 -11.60 -6.37 6.08
CA ILE A 83 -10.89 -7.17 7.09
C ILE A 83 -9.75 -6.33 7.63
N CYS A 84 -9.67 -6.21 8.95
CA CYS A 84 -8.63 -5.44 9.60
C CYS A 84 -8.10 -6.13 10.86
N LYS A 85 -6.87 -5.79 11.24
CA LYS A 85 -6.24 -6.30 12.46
C LYS A 85 -6.89 -5.69 13.70
N LYS A 86 -6.93 -6.49 14.77
CA LYS A 86 -7.28 -6.05 16.12
C LYS A 86 -6.17 -6.45 17.06
N VAL A 87 -5.39 -5.48 17.51
CA VAL A 87 -4.31 -5.70 18.46
C VAL A 87 -4.83 -5.51 19.88
N THR A 88 -4.55 -6.48 20.74
CA THR A 88 -4.81 -6.44 22.18
C THR A 88 -3.54 -6.85 22.93
N PHE A 89 -3.55 -6.70 24.26
CA PHE A 89 -2.46 -7.16 25.13
C PHE A 89 -3.04 -8.08 26.19
N ASP A 90 -2.37 -9.21 26.46
CA ASP A 90 -2.75 -10.12 27.52
C ASP A 90 -2.34 -9.58 28.91
N GLU A 91 -2.63 -10.33 29.96
CA GLU A 91 -2.32 -9.98 31.35
C GLU A 91 -0.80 -9.78 31.59
N LYS A 92 0.03 -10.41 30.79
CA LYS A 92 1.50 -10.28 30.81
C LYS A 92 2.00 -9.16 29.90
N ARG A 93 1.10 -8.31 29.35
CA ARG A 93 1.36 -7.24 28.40
C ARG A 93 2.00 -7.72 27.08
N MET A 94 1.80 -8.99 26.74
CA MET A 94 2.24 -9.52 25.45
C MET A 94 1.21 -9.20 24.39
N ARG A 95 1.71 -8.69 23.26
CA ARG A 95 0.86 -8.34 22.11
C ARG A 95 0.17 -9.58 21.56
N GLN A 96 -1.12 -9.42 21.30
CA GLN A 96 -1.97 -10.40 20.65
C GLN A 96 -2.67 -9.74 19.46
N THR A 97 -2.76 -10.43 18.36
CA THR A 97 -3.38 -9.89 17.16
C THR A 97 -4.51 -10.80 16.71
N GLY A 98 -5.68 -10.26 16.52
CA GLY A 98 -6.85 -10.89 15.92
C GLY A 98 -7.24 -10.22 14.62
N LEU A 99 -8.29 -10.74 13.98
CA LEU A 99 -8.90 -10.15 12.79
C LEU A 99 -10.38 -9.86 13.06
N ASP A 100 -10.81 -8.70 12.63
CA ASP A 100 -12.21 -8.31 12.60
C ASP A 100 -12.65 -8.06 11.15
N VAL A 101 -13.91 -8.36 10.84
CA VAL A 101 -14.56 -7.94 9.60
C VAL A 101 -15.55 -6.82 9.90
N LEU A 102 -15.46 -5.75 9.14
CA LEU A 102 -16.36 -4.61 9.17
C LEU A 102 -17.30 -4.71 7.96
N ASP A 103 -18.60 -4.78 8.18
CA ASP A 103 -19.63 -4.70 7.14
C ASP A 103 -20.06 -3.24 7.03
N LEU A 104 -19.76 -2.60 5.92
CA LEU A 104 -19.98 -1.16 5.72
C LEU A 104 -21.45 -0.80 5.48
N GLU A 105 -22.22 -1.72 4.91
CA GLU A 105 -23.68 -1.53 4.68
C GLU A 105 -24.47 -1.63 5.99
N LYS A 106 -24.20 -2.67 6.77
CA LYS A 106 -24.88 -2.89 8.04
C LYS A 106 -24.29 -2.07 9.18
N GLY A 107 -23.08 -1.52 9.00
CA GLY A 107 -22.37 -0.82 10.06
C GLY A 107 -21.99 -1.74 11.23
N THR A 108 -21.78 -3.04 10.97
CA THR A 108 -21.47 -4.03 12.00
C THR A 108 -20.01 -4.45 11.97
N GLN A 109 -19.48 -4.80 13.12
CA GLN A 109 -18.15 -5.35 13.30
C GLN A 109 -18.27 -6.75 13.94
N LYS A 110 -17.61 -7.74 13.35
CA LYS A 110 -17.58 -9.10 13.85
C LYS A 110 -16.14 -9.59 13.96
N GLN A 111 -15.85 -10.33 15.02
CA GLN A 111 -14.56 -11.01 15.15
C GLN A 111 -14.50 -12.15 14.13
N LEU A 112 -13.51 -12.11 13.24
CA LEU A 112 -13.23 -13.17 12.27
C LEU A 112 -12.24 -14.19 12.88
N ARG A 113 -11.23 -13.69 13.59
CA ARG A 113 -10.25 -14.50 14.30
C ARG A 113 -9.98 -13.94 15.69
N ALA A 114 -9.95 -14.82 16.70
CA ALA A 114 -9.61 -14.43 18.07
C ALA A 114 -8.14 -13.93 18.15
N PRO A 115 -7.85 -12.97 19.02
CA PRO A 115 -6.48 -12.53 19.27
C PRO A 115 -5.59 -13.68 19.74
N ALA A 116 -4.40 -13.81 19.13
CA ALA A 116 -3.37 -14.79 19.47
C ALA A 116 -1.98 -14.15 19.34
N ARG A 117 -0.96 -14.77 19.94
CA ARG A 117 0.43 -14.29 19.86
C ARG A 117 1.00 -14.39 18.45
N GLU A 118 0.69 -15.49 17.78
CA GLU A 118 1.12 -15.74 16.41
C GLU A 118 -0.12 -15.74 15.52
N ILE A 119 -0.20 -14.77 14.64
CA ILE A 119 -1.13 -14.83 13.51
C ILE A 119 -0.29 -15.16 12.30
N ARG A 120 -0.44 -16.37 11.83
CA ARG A 120 -0.18 -16.65 10.44
C ARG A 120 -1.39 -16.11 9.68
N GLU A 121 -1.19 -15.06 8.95
CA GLU A 121 -2.19 -14.54 8.03
C GLU A 121 -2.38 -15.62 6.98
N GLY A 122 -3.61 -16.00 6.64
CA GLY A 122 -3.91 -16.93 5.56
C GLY A 122 -4.69 -18.16 5.95
N ASP A 123 -6.00 -18.01 6.07
CA ASP A 123 -6.93 -19.11 5.83
C ASP A 123 -7.54 -19.02 4.42
N GLY A 124 -7.00 -18.15 3.56
CA GLY A 124 -7.37 -18.06 2.15
C GLY A 124 -6.85 -19.28 1.41
N LYS A 125 -7.65 -20.34 1.36
CA LYS A 125 -7.29 -21.61 0.68
C LYS A 125 -7.02 -21.45 -0.81
N ASP A 126 -7.39 -20.31 -1.40
CA ASP A 126 -7.43 -20.11 -2.86
C ASP A 126 -6.51 -19.00 -3.37
N ARG A 127 -5.85 -18.24 -2.51
CA ARG A 127 -4.93 -17.14 -2.93
C ARG A 127 -3.66 -17.15 -2.11
N PRO A 128 -2.48 -16.98 -2.74
CA PRO A 128 -1.23 -16.77 -2.02
C PRO A 128 -1.31 -15.58 -1.08
N GLU A 129 -0.59 -15.64 0.02
CA GLU A 129 -0.46 -14.54 0.97
C GLU A 129 1.01 -14.20 1.17
N VAL A 130 1.34 -12.92 1.09
CA VAL A 130 2.70 -12.43 1.29
C VAL A 130 2.76 -11.54 2.52
N PHE A 131 3.80 -11.70 3.31
CA PHE A 131 3.99 -10.95 4.55
C PHE A 131 5.48 -10.87 4.91
N ILE A 132 5.79 -10.07 5.92
CA ILE A 132 7.13 -9.97 6.48
C ILE A 132 7.13 -10.62 7.88
N GLU A 133 8.07 -11.53 8.09
CA GLU A 133 8.39 -12.11 9.39
C GLU A 133 9.89 -11.99 9.63
N ASP A 134 10.29 -11.45 10.76
CA ASP A 134 11.69 -11.20 11.11
C ASP A 134 12.50 -10.48 9.99
N MET A 135 11.90 -9.44 9.42
CA MET A 135 12.44 -8.68 8.28
C MET A 135 12.64 -9.48 7.00
N GLN A 136 12.16 -10.72 6.92
CA GLN A 136 12.27 -11.60 5.77
C GLN A 136 10.95 -11.66 4.98
N LEU A 137 11.06 -11.84 3.66
CA LEU A 137 9.90 -11.97 2.77
C LEU A 137 9.35 -13.39 2.79
N MET A 138 8.13 -13.54 3.25
CA MET A 138 7.44 -14.82 3.39
C MET A 138 6.27 -14.91 2.41
N VAL A 139 5.98 -16.14 1.97
CA VAL A 139 4.75 -16.46 1.21
C VAL A 139 4.09 -17.70 1.79
N THR A 140 2.77 -17.68 1.90
CA THR A 140 1.95 -18.86 2.19
C THR A 140 1.12 -19.23 0.98
N ILE A 141 1.26 -20.47 0.49
CA ILE A 141 0.52 -21.02 -0.64
C ILE A 141 -0.08 -22.35 -0.18
N ASN A 142 -1.39 -22.51 -0.29
CA ASN A 142 -2.09 -23.73 0.13
C ASN A 142 -1.75 -24.16 1.58
N GLY A 143 -1.60 -23.19 2.48
CA GLY A 143 -1.26 -23.44 3.89
C GLY A 143 0.22 -23.76 4.15
N VAL A 144 1.08 -23.77 3.14
CA VAL A 144 2.53 -23.98 3.28
C VAL A 144 3.25 -22.64 3.20
N THR A 145 3.92 -22.26 4.29
CA THR A 145 4.72 -21.03 4.37
C THR A 145 6.17 -21.30 3.97
N LYS A 146 6.73 -20.43 3.15
CA LYS A 146 8.13 -20.46 2.70
C LYS A 146 8.76 -19.09 2.88
N ASN A 147 10.04 -19.07 3.23
CA ASN A 147 10.87 -17.87 3.11
C ASN A 147 11.33 -17.75 1.66
N LEU A 148 11.04 -16.62 1.03
CA LEU A 148 11.49 -16.33 -0.33
C LEU A 148 12.78 -15.52 -0.33
N SER A 149 12.81 -14.44 0.40
CA SER A 149 13.93 -13.49 0.59
C SER A 149 14.98 -13.51 -0.52
N PRO A 150 14.59 -13.24 -1.78
CA PRO A 150 15.42 -13.53 -2.97
C PRO A 150 16.68 -12.63 -3.07
N ASN A 151 16.74 -11.52 -2.33
CA ASN A 151 17.90 -10.62 -2.29
C ASN A 151 18.86 -10.92 -1.13
N GLY A 152 18.61 -11.95 -0.33
CA GLY A 152 19.42 -12.35 0.80
C GLY A 152 18.61 -12.56 2.07
N ILE A 153 19.21 -13.27 3.03
CA ILE A 153 18.64 -13.61 4.34
C ILE A 153 19.58 -13.22 5.49
N ASP A 154 20.55 -12.35 5.22
CA ASP A 154 21.47 -11.84 6.23
C ASP A 154 20.83 -10.75 7.10
N ASP A 155 21.49 -10.42 8.22
CA ASP A 155 21.00 -9.42 9.18
C ASP A 155 20.98 -7.98 8.61
N GLU A 156 21.61 -7.73 7.46
CA GLU A 156 21.68 -6.44 6.80
C GLU A 156 20.53 -6.25 5.79
N THR A 157 19.89 -7.35 5.33
CA THR A 157 18.82 -7.31 4.33
C THR A 157 17.45 -7.32 5.01
N SER A 158 16.73 -6.22 4.89
CA SER A 158 15.38 -6.05 5.44
C SER A 158 14.35 -5.82 4.35
N TYR A 159 13.30 -6.63 4.35
CA TYR A 159 12.18 -6.54 3.41
C TYR A 159 11.01 -5.79 4.03
N ILE A 160 10.37 -4.92 3.25
CA ILE A 160 9.17 -4.19 3.67
C ILE A 160 8.19 -4.05 2.49
N TRP A 161 6.95 -3.67 2.79
CA TRP A 161 5.86 -3.39 1.82
C TRP A 161 5.60 -4.51 0.80
N PRO A 162 5.49 -5.78 1.23
CA PRO A 162 5.17 -6.84 0.31
C PRO A 162 3.72 -6.74 -0.16
N SER A 163 3.46 -6.99 -1.43
CA SER A 163 2.11 -7.10 -1.97
C SER A 163 2.06 -8.01 -3.19
N LEU A 164 0.94 -8.71 -3.36
CA LEU A 164 0.65 -9.49 -4.56
C LEU A 164 0.16 -8.59 -5.69
N SER A 165 0.56 -8.92 -6.91
CA SER A 165 -0.06 -8.35 -8.12
C SER A 165 -1.58 -8.62 -8.14
N PRO A 166 -2.38 -7.82 -8.83
CA PRO A 166 -3.82 -8.05 -8.95
C PRO A 166 -4.17 -9.44 -9.44
N ASP A 167 -3.41 -10.01 -10.40
CA ASP A 167 -3.58 -11.38 -10.91
C ASP A 167 -3.04 -12.47 -9.96
N GLY A 168 -2.38 -12.09 -8.87
CA GLY A 168 -1.86 -12.98 -7.83
C GLY A 168 -0.64 -13.81 -8.22
N LYS A 169 0.08 -13.46 -9.29
CA LYS A 169 1.21 -14.25 -9.81
C LYS A 169 2.57 -13.72 -9.44
N ARG A 170 2.66 -12.43 -9.06
CA ARG A 170 3.92 -11.76 -8.76
C ARG A 170 3.86 -11.10 -7.39
N ILE A 171 5.02 -10.90 -6.79
CA ILE A 171 5.19 -10.25 -5.50
C ILE A 171 6.03 -9.00 -5.71
N LEU A 172 5.48 -7.85 -5.36
CA LEU A 172 6.18 -6.58 -5.23
C LEU A 172 6.67 -6.45 -3.79
N TYR A 173 7.91 -6.01 -3.60
CA TYR A 173 8.50 -5.77 -2.28
C TYR A 173 9.59 -4.70 -2.36
N TYR A 174 9.98 -4.17 -1.23
CA TYR A 174 11.05 -3.20 -1.11
C TYR A 174 12.16 -3.75 -0.19
N VAL A 175 13.39 -3.65 -0.64
CA VAL A 175 14.58 -3.95 0.18
C VAL A 175 15.10 -2.63 0.73
N CYS A 176 15.17 -2.51 2.07
CA CYS A 176 15.57 -1.29 2.75
C CYS A 176 16.95 -0.83 2.29
N GLY A 177 17.05 0.46 1.93
CA GLY A 177 18.29 1.08 1.45
C GLY A 177 18.69 0.68 0.02
N VAL A 178 17.95 -0.21 -0.65
CA VAL A 178 18.29 -0.70 -2.00
C VAL A 178 17.22 -0.30 -3.02
N GLY A 179 15.95 -0.61 -2.79
CA GLY A 179 14.89 -0.24 -3.73
C GLY A 179 13.77 -1.27 -3.86
N ALA A 180 12.88 -1.02 -4.84
CA ALA A 180 11.73 -1.88 -5.14
C ALA A 180 12.09 -2.99 -6.13
N TYR A 181 11.51 -4.17 -5.89
CA TYR A 181 11.71 -5.38 -6.68
C TYR A 181 10.38 -6.11 -6.92
N VAL A 182 10.36 -6.91 -7.96
CA VAL A 182 9.29 -7.88 -8.24
C VAL A 182 9.91 -9.26 -8.41
N CYS A 183 9.25 -10.30 -7.92
CA CYS A 183 9.58 -11.69 -8.19
C CYS A 183 8.30 -12.52 -8.44
N ASP A 184 8.47 -13.77 -8.86
CA ASP A 184 7.38 -14.75 -8.90
C ASP A 184 7.07 -15.32 -7.49
N LEU A 185 6.09 -16.21 -7.40
CA LEU A 185 5.67 -16.83 -6.14
C LEU A 185 6.68 -17.83 -5.55
N GLU A 186 7.72 -18.18 -6.30
CA GLU A 186 8.84 -19.01 -5.85
C GLU A 186 10.07 -18.19 -5.45
N GLY A 187 10.00 -16.86 -5.52
CA GLY A 187 11.13 -15.97 -5.26
C GLY A 187 12.15 -15.95 -6.39
N LYS A 188 11.75 -16.38 -7.58
CA LYS A 188 12.55 -16.37 -8.80
C LYS A 188 12.13 -15.21 -9.71
N GLU A 189 12.74 -15.11 -10.89
CA GLU A 189 12.47 -14.05 -11.87
C GLU A 189 12.57 -12.65 -11.26
N VAL A 190 13.58 -12.48 -10.38
CA VAL A 190 13.78 -11.25 -9.62
C VAL A 190 14.10 -10.10 -10.56
N LYS A 191 13.28 -9.06 -10.50
CA LYS A 191 13.42 -7.85 -11.29
C LYS A 191 13.54 -6.64 -10.39
N PHE A 192 14.61 -5.88 -10.55
CA PHE A 192 14.76 -4.57 -9.95
C PHE A 192 13.87 -3.56 -10.68
N ILE A 193 13.11 -2.77 -9.95
CA ILE A 193 12.21 -1.76 -10.49
C ILE A 193 12.87 -0.38 -10.44
N ALA A 194 13.21 0.09 -9.26
CA ALA A 194 13.89 1.36 -9.06
C ALA A 194 14.45 1.49 -7.64
N HIS A 195 15.49 2.28 -7.50
CA HIS A 195 16.04 2.67 -6.20
C HIS A 195 15.05 3.59 -5.46
N ASP A 196 14.56 4.60 -6.17
CA ASP A 196 13.69 5.64 -5.63
C ASP A 196 12.20 5.31 -5.92
N CYS A 197 11.74 4.16 -5.43
CA CYS A 197 10.35 3.71 -5.53
C CYS A 197 9.84 3.31 -4.14
N ARG A 198 9.70 4.29 -3.25
CA ARG A 198 9.28 4.06 -1.86
C ARG A 198 7.77 3.91 -1.75
N ALA A 199 7.30 3.13 -0.76
CA ALA A 199 5.89 2.77 -0.58
C ALA A 199 5.22 2.26 -1.86
N PRO A 200 5.82 1.30 -2.59
CA PRO A 200 5.35 0.85 -3.89
C PRO A 200 3.99 0.17 -3.79
N GLN A 201 3.16 0.40 -4.82
CA GLN A 201 1.81 -0.17 -4.95
C GLN A 201 1.62 -0.67 -6.37
N TRP A 202 0.98 -1.81 -6.55
CA TRP A 202 0.50 -2.21 -7.85
C TRP A 202 -0.62 -1.26 -8.32
N TYR A 203 -0.48 -0.71 -9.52
CA TYR A 203 -1.58 -0.05 -10.22
C TYR A 203 -2.39 -1.09 -11.01
N ASP A 204 -1.72 -1.89 -11.80
CA ASP A 204 -2.21 -3.08 -12.49
C ASP A 204 -1.13 -4.18 -12.48
N ASP A 205 -1.27 -5.23 -13.31
CA ASP A 205 -0.33 -6.34 -13.32
C ASP A 205 1.07 -5.99 -13.88
N GLU A 206 1.20 -4.87 -14.59
CA GLU A 206 2.44 -4.45 -15.27
C GLU A 206 2.96 -3.08 -14.78
N THR A 207 2.16 -2.31 -14.02
CA THR A 207 2.46 -0.94 -13.62
C THR A 207 2.51 -0.82 -12.10
N ILE A 208 3.56 -0.18 -11.61
CA ILE A 208 3.82 0.08 -10.20
C ILE A 208 3.83 1.59 -9.98
N ILE A 209 3.16 2.06 -8.93
CA ILE A 209 3.21 3.45 -8.48
C ILE A 209 3.99 3.50 -7.17
N GLY A 210 4.90 4.44 -7.05
CA GLY A 210 5.68 4.68 -5.85
C GLY A 210 5.95 6.15 -5.64
N MET A 211 6.66 6.47 -4.58
CA MET A 211 7.13 7.84 -4.33
C MET A 211 8.65 7.89 -4.46
N ASN A 212 9.13 8.97 -5.11
CA ASN A 212 10.52 9.37 -5.13
C ASN A 212 10.66 10.55 -4.17
N ASP A 213 11.24 10.31 -3.01
CA ASP A 213 11.33 11.27 -1.92
C ASP A 213 12.75 11.53 -1.47
N GLN A 214 12.93 12.70 -0.89
CA GLN A 214 14.13 13.06 -0.12
C GLN A 214 13.69 13.46 1.29
N ASP A 215 14.36 12.92 2.30
CA ASP A 215 14.14 13.28 3.70
C ASP A 215 15.46 13.63 4.39
N ASP A 216 15.37 14.33 5.52
CA ASP A 216 16.52 14.67 6.38
C ASP A 216 16.56 13.77 7.64
N GLY A 217 15.75 12.71 7.67
CA GLY A 217 15.59 11.80 8.81
C GLY A 217 14.48 12.22 9.78
N GLU A 218 13.94 13.45 9.67
CA GLU A 218 12.82 13.95 10.47
C GLU A 218 11.58 14.21 9.63
N MET A 219 11.77 14.81 8.43
CA MET A 219 10.66 15.16 7.55
C MET A 219 11.03 14.99 6.07
N PHE A 220 10.01 14.82 5.24
CA PHE A 220 10.17 14.82 3.79
C PHE A 220 10.40 16.24 3.29
N LEU A 221 11.50 16.43 2.57
CA LEU A 221 11.89 17.72 1.96
C LEU A 221 11.27 17.87 0.56
N SER A 222 11.20 16.79 -0.19
CA SER A 222 10.57 16.69 -1.51
C SER A 222 10.00 15.31 -1.71
N SER A 223 8.95 15.19 -2.52
CA SER A 223 8.41 13.90 -2.93
C SER A 223 7.55 14.05 -4.18
N SER A 224 7.79 13.23 -5.19
CA SER A 224 6.93 13.07 -6.36
C SER A 224 6.35 11.67 -6.46
N ILE A 225 5.17 11.56 -7.03
CA ILE A 225 4.55 10.27 -7.36
C ILE A 225 5.05 9.85 -8.74
N MET A 226 5.54 8.63 -8.82
CA MET A 226 6.17 8.03 -9.98
C MET A 226 5.39 6.82 -10.46
N ALA A 227 5.40 6.58 -11.76
CA ALA A 227 4.93 5.33 -12.36
C ALA A 227 6.13 4.58 -12.99
N TYR A 228 6.17 3.28 -12.77
CA TYR A 228 7.17 2.35 -13.29
C TYR A 228 6.46 1.18 -13.94
N THR A 229 6.95 0.72 -15.09
CA THR A 229 6.41 -0.50 -15.69
C THR A 229 7.41 -1.66 -15.65
N LEU A 230 6.89 -2.87 -15.72
CA LEU A 230 7.77 -4.04 -15.76
C LEU A 230 8.64 -4.08 -17.02
N ASP A 231 8.29 -3.41 -18.12
CA ASP A 231 9.13 -3.27 -19.31
C ASP A 231 10.15 -2.12 -19.23
N GLY A 232 10.21 -1.41 -18.07
CA GLY A 232 11.26 -0.43 -17.77
C GLY A 232 10.93 1.02 -18.12
N LYS A 233 9.67 1.35 -18.45
CA LYS A 233 9.25 2.75 -18.58
C LYS A 233 9.13 3.42 -17.22
N VAL A 234 9.45 4.71 -17.17
CA VAL A 234 9.35 5.53 -15.95
C VAL A 234 8.70 6.85 -16.31
N GLN A 235 7.74 7.28 -15.48
CA GLN A 235 7.08 8.58 -15.65
C GLN A 235 6.89 9.26 -14.30
N GLU A 236 7.30 10.53 -14.21
CA GLU A 236 6.94 11.38 -13.08
C GLU A 236 5.51 11.88 -13.27
N LEU A 237 4.66 11.67 -12.25
CA LEU A 237 3.24 12.00 -12.31
C LEU A 237 2.92 13.32 -11.60
N THR A 238 3.76 13.75 -10.64
CA THR A 238 3.55 14.96 -9.87
C THR A 238 4.84 15.72 -9.66
N ASP A 239 4.73 17.03 -9.56
CA ASP A 239 5.82 17.91 -9.13
C ASP A 239 6.25 17.61 -7.69
N SER A 240 7.54 17.50 -7.45
CA SER A 240 8.12 17.12 -6.14
C SER A 240 7.91 18.17 -5.04
N SER A 241 7.65 19.45 -5.40
CA SER A 241 7.44 20.54 -4.44
C SER A 241 6.17 20.41 -3.61
N LYS A 242 5.21 19.58 -4.05
CA LYS A 242 3.98 19.31 -3.30
C LYS A 242 4.15 18.30 -2.18
N VAL A 243 5.27 17.59 -2.13
CA VAL A 243 5.61 16.56 -1.13
C VAL A 243 4.45 15.55 -0.97
N LEU A 244 4.05 14.93 -2.08
CA LEU A 244 2.97 13.95 -2.10
C LEU A 244 3.48 12.54 -1.75
N MET A 245 2.74 11.84 -0.89
CA MET A 245 3.24 10.63 -0.22
C MET A 245 2.20 9.50 -0.20
N TYR A 246 2.68 8.26 -0.06
CA TYR A 246 1.91 7.06 0.22
C TYR A 246 0.76 6.82 -0.75
N PRO A 247 1.04 6.65 -2.06
CA PRO A 247 0.02 6.46 -3.06
C PRO A 247 -0.83 5.22 -2.79
N GLN A 248 -2.12 5.30 -3.12
CA GLN A 248 -3.07 4.20 -3.12
C GLN A 248 -3.75 4.16 -4.48
N CYS A 249 -3.84 2.98 -5.10
CA CYS A 249 -4.22 2.84 -6.50
C CYS A 249 -5.59 2.17 -6.68
N CYS A 250 -6.36 2.66 -7.64
CA CYS A 250 -7.56 2.04 -8.16
C CYS A 250 -7.56 2.14 -9.69
N SER A 251 -6.90 1.20 -10.36
CA SER A 251 -6.72 1.21 -11.82
C SER A 251 -8.01 1.14 -12.60
N GLN A 252 -9.01 0.39 -12.11
CA GLN A 252 -10.33 0.29 -12.74
C GLN A 252 -11.03 1.64 -12.94
N LYS A 253 -10.64 2.65 -12.17
CA LYS A 253 -11.15 4.03 -12.25
C LYS A 253 -10.11 5.04 -12.71
N GLY A 254 -8.90 4.60 -13.05
CA GLY A 254 -7.82 5.50 -13.40
C GLY A 254 -7.44 6.44 -12.24
N LEU A 255 -7.47 5.96 -10.99
CA LEU A 255 -7.26 6.80 -9.81
C LEU A 255 -5.98 6.39 -9.04
N ILE A 256 -5.23 7.40 -8.65
CA ILE A 256 -4.18 7.29 -7.64
C ILE A 256 -4.45 8.37 -6.59
N VAL A 257 -4.56 7.98 -5.34
CA VAL A 257 -4.79 8.92 -4.22
C VAL A 257 -3.55 8.98 -3.36
N CYS A 258 -3.12 10.18 -3.02
CA CYS A 258 -1.96 10.42 -2.16
C CYS A 258 -2.26 11.55 -1.16
N SER A 259 -1.43 11.66 -0.14
CA SER A 259 -1.54 12.72 0.87
C SER A 259 -0.31 13.61 0.85
N ALA A 260 -0.49 14.90 1.14
CA ALA A 260 0.61 15.79 1.45
C ALA A 260 0.93 15.77 2.95
N ALA A 261 2.09 16.26 3.33
CA ALA A 261 2.56 16.31 4.73
C ALA A 261 1.62 17.10 5.67
N ASN A 262 0.88 18.07 5.12
CA ASN A 262 -0.12 18.85 5.88
C ASN A 262 -1.48 18.16 6.01
N GLY A 263 -1.62 16.89 5.58
CA GLY A 263 -2.84 16.11 5.62
C GLY A 263 -3.82 16.38 4.47
N GLU A 264 -3.46 17.21 3.50
CA GLU A 264 -4.27 17.39 2.30
C GLU A 264 -4.28 16.12 1.45
N ILE A 265 -5.42 15.81 0.85
CA ILE A 265 -5.61 14.63 -0.01
C ILE A 265 -5.64 15.10 -1.46
N PHE A 266 -4.89 14.42 -2.29
CA PHE A 266 -4.81 14.65 -3.73
C PHE A 266 -5.23 13.40 -4.49
N VAL A 267 -5.95 13.62 -5.58
CA VAL A 267 -6.38 12.56 -6.50
C VAL A 267 -5.76 12.81 -7.86
N LEU A 268 -4.99 11.87 -8.34
CA LEU A 268 -4.52 11.83 -9.71
C LEU A 268 -5.51 11.00 -10.52
N ARG A 269 -5.92 11.54 -11.68
CA ARG A 269 -6.70 10.80 -12.68
C ARG A 269 -5.81 10.51 -13.86
N THR A 270 -5.65 9.25 -14.17
CA THR A 270 -4.83 8.74 -15.28
C THR A 270 -5.72 8.34 -16.45
N LYS A 271 -5.17 8.46 -17.65
CA LYS A 271 -5.73 7.91 -18.89
C LYS A 271 -4.62 7.19 -19.62
N ASP A 272 -4.92 5.99 -20.06
CA ASP A 272 -4.08 5.13 -20.91
C ASP A 272 -4.06 5.61 -22.36
#